data_da91e4494ddf2cbb9bb74f4a2ae93596
#
_entry.id   da91e4494ddf2cbb9bb74f4a2ae93596
#
_cell.length_a   1.000
_cell.length_b   1.000
_cell.length_c   1.000
_cell.angle_alpha   90.00
_cell.angle_beta   90.00
_cell.angle_gamma   90.00
#
_symmetry.space_group_name_H-M   'P 1'
#
loop_
_entity.id
_entity.type
_entity.pdbx_description
1 polymer ?
#
loop_
_entity_poly.entity_id
_entity_poly.type
_entity_poly.pdbx_seq_one_letter_code
_entity_poly.pdbx_strand_id
1 'polypeptide(L)'
;MELRDILLVLHIAAAGTWLGANLVQAVAPSMSAKIGPAAAAGWFRVAAGLSTRLYMPAAIVLLATGIWMILITEAYGFGTTFVTIGFAMIVIGTLLGIFVFERGSVRAADAIDSCDQEAAKAARGRLAGFGILDTLLLLFTITAMVLRLGT
;
A
#
# COMPACT_ATOMS: atom_id res chain seq x y z
N MET A 1 14.92 21.96 14.93
CA MET A 1 14.39 20.73 14.34
C MET A 1 15.58 19.92 13.90
N GLU A 2 15.81 18.78 14.52
CA GLU A 2 16.94 17.90 14.19
C GLU A 2 16.67 17.15 12.89
N LEU A 3 17.72 16.70 12.21
CA LEU A 3 17.59 15.92 10.97
C LEU A 3 16.67 14.69 11.18
N ARG A 4 16.80 14.05 12.34
CA ARG A 4 15.96 12.90 12.72
C ARG A 4 14.47 13.24 12.72
N ASP A 5 14.08 14.43 13.19
CA ASP A 5 12.68 14.85 13.24
C ASP A 5 12.10 15.02 11.83
N ILE A 6 12.90 15.60 10.92
CA ILE A 6 12.51 15.75 9.51
C ILE A 6 12.30 14.39 8.86
N LEU A 7 13.25 13.48 9.04
CA LEU A 7 13.16 12.13 8.50
C LEU A 7 11.95 11.37 9.05
N LEU A 8 11.66 11.51 10.34
CA LEU A 8 10.50 10.90 10.98
C LEU A 8 9.18 11.44 10.44
N VAL A 9 9.08 12.78 10.25
CA VAL A 9 7.89 13.39 9.64
C VAL A 9 7.66 12.88 8.22
N LEU A 10 8.70 12.80 7.39
CA LEU A 10 8.60 12.26 6.03
C LEU A 10 8.20 10.79 6.04
N HIS A 11 8.78 10.00 6.95
CA HIS A 11 8.46 8.58 7.10
C HIS A 11 6.98 8.37 7.49
N ILE A 12 6.49 9.10 8.49
CA ILE A 12 5.09 9.06 8.92
C ILE A 12 4.16 9.52 7.80
N ALA A 13 4.50 10.60 7.09
CA ALA A 13 3.70 11.09 5.96
C ALA A 13 3.60 10.05 4.84
N ALA A 14 4.69 9.37 4.51
CA ALA A 14 4.70 8.32 3.50
C ALA A 14 3.88 7.08 3.94
N ALA A 15 3.99 6.67 5.21
CA ALA A 15 3.16 5.59 5.77
C ALA A 15 1.67 5.96 5.78
N GLY A 16 1.35 7.21 6.14
CA GLY A 16 0.00 7.76 6.09
C GLY A 16 -0.56 7.84 4.67
N THR A 17 0.28 8.16 3.68
CA THR A 17 -0.09 8.15 2.26
C THR A 17 -0.47 6.74 1.81
N TRP A 18 0.33 5.72 2.16
CA TRP A 18 0.02 4.33 1.85
C TRP A 18 -1.29 3.88 2.50
N LEU A 19 -1.44 4.10 3.79
CA LEU A 19 -2.65 3.74 4.52
C LEU A 19 -3.90 4.46 3.96
N GLY A 20 -3.80 5.76 3.69
CA GLY A 20 -4.89 6.54 3.10
C GLY A 20 -5.29 6.02 1.72
N ALA A 21 -4.31 5.66 0.88
CA ALA A 21 -4.59 5.05 -0.41
C ALA A 21 -5.30 3.70 -0.29
N ASN A 22 -4.91 2.85 0.67
CA ASN A 22 -5.59 1.58 0.95
C ASN A 22 -7.06 1.80 1.36
N LEU A 23 -7.33 2.79 2.21
CA LEU A 23 -8.70 3.13 2.62
C LEU A 23 -9.54 3.62 1.45
N VAL A 24 -8.98 4.48 0.59
CA VAL A 24 -9.67 4.93 -0.64
C VAL A 24 -9.96 3.73 -1.55
N GLN A 25 -9.00 2.83 -1.76
CA GLN A 25 -9.21 1.63 -2.58
C GLN A 25 -10.22 0.64 -1.99
N ALA A 26 -10.41 0.63 -0.68
CA ALA A 26 -11.46 -0.18 -0.04
C ALA A 26 -12.87 0.35 -0.31
N VAL A 27 -13.04 1.66 -0.45
CA VAL A 27 -14.35 2.33 -0.56
C VAL A 27 -14.73 2.66 -2.01
N ALA A 28 -13.78 3.15 -2.80
CA ALA A 28 -14.04 3.70 -4.14
C ALA A 28 -14.64 2.69 -5.14
N PRO A 29 -14.29 1.37 -5.14
CA PRO A 29 -14.92 0.41 -6.05
C PRO A 29 -16.43 0.30 -5.85
N SER A 30 -16.89 0.32 -4.60
CA SER A 30 -18.33 0.24 -4.29
C SER A 30 -19.08 1.53 -4.66
N MET A 31 -18.43 2.67 -4.48
CA MET A 31 -19.00 3.97 -4.85
C MET A 31 -19.10 4.13 -6.37
N SER A 32 -18.02 3.82 -7.10
CA SER A 32 -18.02 3.91 -8.57
C SER A 32 -19.01 2.93 -9.21
N ALA A 33 -19.18 1.72 -8.65
CA ALA A 33 -20.15 0.75 -9.13
C ALA A 33 -21.61 1.24 -9.00
N LYS A 34 -21.92 2.08 -8.01
CA LYS A 34 -23.26 2.69 -7.86
C LYS A 34 -23.54 3.75 -8.93
N ILE A 35 -22.50 4.37 -9.49
CA ILE A 35 -22.63 5.34 -10.58
C ILE A 35 -22.92 4.63 -11.90
N GLY A 36 -22.30 3.47 -12.12
CA GLY A 36 -22.51 2.63 -13.30
C GLY A 36 -21.26 1.88 -13.76
N PRO A 37 -21.42 0.95 -14.72
CA PRO A 37 -20.30 0.11 -15.18
C PRO A 37 -19.10 0.91 -15.71
N ALA A 38 -19.32 1.95 -16.50
CA ALA A 38 -18.27 2.79 -17.04
C ALA A 38 -17.45 3.49 -15.94
N ALA A 39 -18.09 3.97 -14.88
CA ALA A 39 -17.41 4.56 -13.73
C ALA A 39 -16.61 3.51 -12.95
N ALA A 40 -17.15 2.30 -12.78
CA ALA A 40 -16.46 1.20 -12.14
C ALA A 40 -15.21 0.78 -12.92
N ALA A 41 -15.29 0.60 -14.24
CA ALA A 41 -14.15 0.30 -15.10
C ALA A 41 -13.10 1.43 -15.07
N GLY A 42 -13.55 2.68 -15.14
CA GLY A 42 -12.72 3.87 -15.02
C GLY A 42 -11.92 3.91 -13.72
N TRP A 43 -12.58 3.60 -12.60
CA TRP A 43 -11.91 3.51 -11.29
C TRP A 43 -10.77 2.48 -11.32
N PHE A 44 -11.02 1.27 -11.80
CA PHE A 44 -9.99 0.22 -11.84
C PHE A 44 -8.81 0.58 -12.76
N ARG A 45 -9.03 1.34 -13.84
CA ARG A 45 -7.93 1.87 -14.67
C ARG A 45 -7.09 2.90 -13.91
N VAL A 46 -7.72 3.79 -13.13
CA VAL A 46 -7.00 4.71 -12.24
C VAL A 46 -6.23 3.93 -11.18
N ALA A 47 -6.87 2.95 -10.53
CA ALA A 47 -6.27 2.12 -9.50
C ALA A 47 -5.04 1.34 -9.98
N ALA A 48 -5.03 0.87 -11.23
CA ALA A 48 -3.86 0.25 -11.83
C ALA A 48 -2.63 1.18 -11.84
N GLY A 49 -2.84 2.48 -12.09
CA GLY A 49 -1.75 3.47 -12.10
C GLY A 49 -1.28 3.92 -10.71
N LEU A 50 -2.01 3.60 -9.63
CA LEU A 50 -1.63 4.01 -8.27
C LEU A 50 -0.36 3.30 -7.78
N SER A 51 -0.11 2.07 -8.25
CA SER A 51 1.10 1.31 -7.87
C SER A 51 2.36 2.08 -8.18
N THR A 52 2.46 2.67 -9.37
CA THR A 52 3.65 3.39 -9.82
C THR A 52 3.65 4.86 -9.42
N ARG A 53 2.49 5.51 -9.34
CA ARG A 53 2.40 6.95 -9.11
C ARG A 53 2.26 7.36 -7.65
N LEU A 54 1.82 6.45 -6.78
CA LEU A 54 1.58 6.74 -5.37
C LEU A 54 2.33 5.79 -4.45
N TYR A 55 2.11 4.48 -4.61
CA TYR A 55 2.71 3.48 -3.70
C TYR A 55 4.23 3.37 -3.86
N MET A 56 4.75 3.37 -5.08
CA MET A 56 6.19 3.30 -5.33
C MET A 56 6.95 4.51 -4.76
N PRO A 57 6.56 5.77 -5.01
CA PRO A 57 7.19 6.92 -4.36
C PRO A 57 7.10 6.86 -2.83
N ALA A 58 5.94 6.47 -2.27
CA ALA A 58 5.79 6.31 -0.82
C ALA A 58 6.74 5.25 -0.26
N ALA A 59 6.86 4.09 -0.93
CA ALA A 59 7.80 3.03 -0.55
C ALA A 59 9.26 3.49 -0.60
N ILE A 60 9.65 4.25 -1.62
CA ILE A 60 11.01 4.82 -1.73
C ILE A 60 11.29 5.77 -0.58
N VAL A 61 10.34 6.67 -0.25
CA VAL A 61 10.49 7.61 0.88
C VAL A 61 10.57 6.85 2.19
N LEU A 62 9.71 5.84 2.42
CA LEU A 62 9.75 4.98 3.61
C LEU A 62 11.10 4.29 3.76
N LEU A 63 11.59 3.69 2.68
CA LEU A 63 12.86 2.97 2.68
C LEU A 63 14.04 3.92 2.93
N ALA A 64 14.12 5.04 2.20
CA ALA A 64 15.20 6.01 2.33
C ALA A 64 15.25 6.63 3.73
N THR A 65 14.11 7.10 4.24
CA THR A 65 14.03 7.71 5.57
C THR A 65 14.27 6.69 6.69
N GLY A 66 13.74 5.46 6.54
CA GLY A 66 13.96 4.38 7.49
C GLY A 66 15.43 3.99 7.60
N ILE A 67 16.10 3.75 6.46
CA ILE A 67 17.55 3.44 6.43
C ILE A 67 18.33 4.59 7.06
N TRP A 68 18.07 5.84 6.67
CA TRP A 68 18.81 6.97 7.19
C TRP A 68 18.65 7.13 8.70
N MET A 69 17.43 6.95 9.24
CA MET A 69 17.21 6.99 10.68
C MET A 69 17.99 5.89 11.42
N ILE A 70 18.15 4.69 10.84
CA ILE A 70 18.96 3.63 11.42
C ILE A 70 20.44 4.02 11.46
N LEU A 71 20.94 4.64 10.40
CA LEU A 71 22.36 5.02 10.30
C LEU A 71 22.79 6.15 11.25
N ILE A 72 21.84 7.02 11.67
CA ILE A 72 22.13 8.16 12.57
C ILE A 72 21.73 7.90 14.02
N THR A 73 21.29 6.68 14.37
CA THR A 73 20.89 6.35 15.76
C THR A 73 21.74 5.21 16.30
N GLU A 74 21.99 5.24 17.60
CA GLU A 74 22.58 4.10 18.34
C GLU A 74 21.53 3.26 19.06
N ALA A 75 20.25 3.71 19.06
CA ALA A 75 19.18 3.09 19.83
C ALA A 75 18.65 1.78 19.22
N TYR A 76 18.80 1.58 17.90
CA TYR A 76 18.35 0.39 17.18
C TYR A 76 19.14 0.21 15.88
N GLY A 77 19.17 -1.01 15.36
CA GLY A 77 19.91 -1.35 14.14
C GLY A 77 19.07 -2.18 13.18
N PHE A 78 19.66 -2.61 12.07
CA PHE A 78 18.99 -3.43 11.04
C PHE A 78 18.42 -4.75 11.54
N GLY A 79 19.01 -5.33 12.62
CA GLY A 79 18.53 -6.56 13.25
C GLY A 79 17.40 -6.38 14.25
N THR A 80 16.99 -5.15 14.55
CA THR A 80 15.89 -4.89 15.47
C THR A 80 14.56 -5.35 14.88
N THR A 81 13.72 -6.02 15.66
CA THR A 81 12.51 -6.69 15.18
C THR A 81 11.57 -5.77 14.40
N PHE A 82 11.26 -4.57 14.92
CA PHE A 82 10.36 -3.65 14.21
C PHE A 82 10.95 -3.14 12.89
N VAL A 83 12.28 -3.02 12.78
CA VAL A 83 12.99 -2.63 11.56
C VAL A 83 12.85 -3.74 10.51
N THR A 84 13.10 -4.99 10.91
CA THR A 84 12.95 -6.15 10.02
C THR A 84 11.51 -6.30 9.50
N ILE A 85 10.52 -6.09 10.37
CA ILE A 85 9.10 -6.07 9.98
C ILE A 85 8.83 -4.97 8.95
N GLY A 86 9.39 -3.78 9.14
CA GLY A 86 9.25 -2.66 8.18
C GLY A 86 9.82 -3.00 6.79
N PHE A 87 11.02 -3.58 6.74
CA PHE A 87 11.60 -4.03 5.47
C PHE A 87 10.77 -5.12 4.80
N ALA A 88 10.32 -6.11 5.57
CA ALA A 88 9.45 -7.17 5.05
C ALA A 88 8.15 -6.59 4.46
N MET A 89 7.54 -5.61 5.14
CA MET A 89 6.33 -4.94 4.64
C MET A 89 6.57 -4.23 3.31
N ILE A 90 7.67 -3.49 3.17
CA ILE A 90 7.99 -2.80 1.91
C ILE A 90 8.16 -3.81 0.77
N VAL A 91 8.86 -4.92 0.99
CA VAL A 91 9.05 -5.96 -0.03
C VAL A 91 7.71 -6.61 -0.40
N ILE A 92 6.93 -7.05 0.58
CA ILE A 92 5.63 -7.70 0.36
C ILE A 92 4.66 -6.74 -0.34
N GLY A 93 4.52 -5.51 0.15
CA GLY A 93 3.62 -4.52 -0.43
C GLY A 93 4.00 -4.13 -1.86
N THR A 94 5.31 -4.01 -2.17
CA THR A 94 5.78 -3.76 -3.53
C THR A 94 5.43 -4.92 -4.47
N LEU A 95 5.66 -6.16 -4.04
CA LEU A 95 5.29 -7.35 -4.82
C LEU A 95 3.77 -7.44 -5.04
N LEU A 96 2.97 -7.18 -4.00
CA LEU A 96 1.51 -7.11 -4.13
C LEU A 96 1.09 -5.98 -5.10
N GLY A 97 1.73 -4.82 -5.03
CA GLY A 97 1.50 -3.70 -5.95
C GLY A 97 1.63 -4.10 -7.42
N ILE A 98 2.77 -4.69 -7.76
CA ILE A 98 3.12 -5.03 -9.15
C ILE A 98 2.32 -6.25 -9.66
N PHE A 99 2.28 -7.33 -8.87
CA PHE A 99 1.76 -8.62 -9.36
C PHE A 99 0.28 -8.83 -9.12
N VAL A 100 -0.29 -8.15 -8.12
CA VAL A 100 -1.70 -8.34 -7.74
C VAL A 100 -2.52 -7.10 -8.07
N PHE A 101 -2.17 -5.93 -7.52
CA PHE A 101 -3.04 -4.76 -7.63
C PHE A 101 -3.05 -4.16 -9.03
N GLU A 102 -1.91 -3.94 -9.66
CA GLU A 102 -1.85 -3.37 -11.01
C GLU A 102 -2.54 -4.30 -12.02
N ARG A 103 -2.08 -5.56 -12.11
CA ARG A 103 -2.63 -6.52 -13.07
C ARG A 103 -4.08 -6.90 -12.77
N GLY A 104 -4.44 -7.01 -11.49
CA GLY A 104 -5.80 -7.32 -11.06
C GLY A 104 -6.77 -6.19 -11.39
N SER A 105 -6.35 -4.94 -11.24
CA SER A 105 -7.16 -3.76 -11.59
C SER A 105 -7.40 -3.66 -13.09
N VAL A 106 -6.38 -3.88 -13.92
CA VAL A 106 -6.57 -3.95 -15.39
C VAL A 106 -7.58 -5.03 -15.75
N ARG A 107 -7.42 -6.27 -15.22
CA ARG A 107 -8.35 -7.37 -15.48
C ARG A 107 -9.78 -7.07 -15.02
N ALA A 108 -9.94 -6.39 -13.88
CA ALA A 108 -11.26 -5.98 -13.41
C ALA A 108 -11.93 -4.98 -14.34
N ALA A 109 -11.16 -4.00 -14.86
CA ALA A 109 -11.67 -3.03 -15.83
C ALA A 109 -12.10 -3.71 -17.13
N ASP A 110 -11.24 -4.56 -17.71
CA ASP A 110 -11.49 -5.24 -18.96
C ASP A 110 -12.70 -6.20 -18.87
N ALA A 111 -12.85 -6.90 -17.75
CA ALA A 111 -14.00 -7.79 -17.50
C ALA A 111 -15.32 -6.99 -17.39
N ILE A 112 -15.29 -5.80 -16.79
CA ILE A 112 -16.48 -4.92 -16.72
C ILE A 112 -16.85 -4.44 -18.13
N ASP A 113 -15.89 -4.01 -18.94
CA ASP A 113 -16.13 -3.52 -20.30
C ASP A 113 -16.62 -4.59 -21.25
N SER A 114 -16.15 -5.83 -21.07
CA SER A 114 -16.64 -6.99 -21.85
C SER A 114 -17.94 -7.57 -21.32
N CYS A 115 -18.56 -6.98 -20.30
CA CYS A 115 -19.76 -7.47 -19.63
C CYS A 115 -19.63 -8.91 -19.04
N ASP A 116 -18.40 -9.37 -18.76
CA ASP A 116 -18.12 -10.63 -18.10
C ASP A 116 -18.26 -10.48 -16.58
N GLN A 117 -19.47 -10.73 -16.08
CA GLN A 117 -19.81 -10.55 -14.66
C GLN A 117 -19.03 -11.51 -13.75
N GLU A 118 -18.76 -12.73 -14.18
CA GLU A 118 -18.04 -13.73 -13.38
C GLU A 118 -16.56 -13.35 -13.25
N ALA A 119 -15.89 -12.98 -14.34
CA ALA A 119 -14.52 -12.51 -14.32
C ALA A 119 -14.37 -11.22 -13.52
N ALA A 120 -15.31 -10.27 -13.66
CA ALA A 120 -15.32 -9.02 -12.90
C ALA A 120 -15.49 -9.26 -11.40
N LYS A 121 -16.37 -10.19 -10.99
CA LYS A 121 -16.58 -10.56 -9.58
C LYS A 121 -15.33 -11.23 -9.00
N ALA A 122 -14.74 -12.18 -9.73
CA ALA A 122 -13.53 -12.88 -9.31
C ALA A 122 -12.34 -11.90 -9.13
N ALA A 123 -12.12 -11.02 -10.10
CA ALA A 123 -11.05 -10.01 -10.02
C ALA A 123 -11.24 -9.07 -8.83
N ARG A 124 -12.45 -8.53 -8.63
CA ARG A 124 -12.77 -7.66 -7.48
C ARG A 124 -12.62 -8.36 -6.14
N GLY A 125 -13.08 -9.61 -6.03
CA GLY A 125 -12.93 -10.41 -4.81
C GLY A 125 -11.46 -10.64 -4.44
N ARG A 126 -10.62 -10.95 -5.44
CA ARG A 126 -9.18 -11.10 -5.25
C ARG A 126 -8.52 -9.80 -4.80
N LEU A 127 -8.81 -8.69 -5.46
CA LEU A 127 -8.30 -7.37 -5.09
C LEU A 127 -8.70 -6.97 -3.67
N ALA A 128 -9.95 -7.20 -3.28
CA ALA A 128 -10.45 -6.91 -1.94
C ALA A 128 -9.72 -7.77 -0.88
N GLY A 129 -9.54 -9.06 -1.12
CA GLY A 129 -8.85 -9.95 -0.18
C GLY A 129 -7.39 -9.54 0.04
N PHE A 130 -6.64 -9.29 -1.03
CA PHE A 130 -5.26 -8.81 -0.90
C PHE A 130 -5.17 -7.39 -0.38
N GLY A 131 -6.13 -6.52 -0.65
CA GLY A 131 -6.21 -5.17 -0.09
C GLY A 131 -6.40 -5.17 1.43
N ILE A 132 -7.25 -6.07 1.95
CA ILE A 132 -7.40 -6.30 3.39
C ILE A 132 -6.09 -6.80 4.00
N LEU A 133 -5.45 -7.79 3.37
CA LEU A 133 -4.18 -8.33 3.83
C LEU A 133 -3.09 -7.24 3.89
N ASP A 134 -2.91 -6.47 2.83
CA ASP A 134 -1.93 -5.37 2.78
C ASP A 134 -2.19 -4.32 3.87
N THR A 135 -3.46 -3.95 4.07
CA THR A 135 -3.85 -2.98 5.12
C THR A 135 -3.55 -3.52 6.51
N LEU A 136 -3.85 -4.80 6.79
CA LEU A 136 -3.56 -5.42 8.08
C LEU A 136 -2.06 -5.53 8.35
N LEU A 137 -1.27 -5.90 7.34
CA LEU A 137 0.20 -5.94 7.43
C LEU A 137 0.78 -4.55 7.69
N LEU A 138 0.27 -3.52 7.02
CA LEU A 138 0.69 -2.14 7.25
C LEU A 138 0.36 -1.66 8.66
N LEU A 139 -0.87 -1.91 9.14
CA LEU A 139 -1.27 -1.55 10.50
C LEU A 139 -0.44 -2.29 11.55
N PHE A 140 -0.17 -3.58 11.33
CA PHE A 140 0.73 -4.35 12.20
C PHE A 140 2.13 -3.74 12.22
N THR A 141 2.67 -3.36 11.06
CA THR A 141 3.99 -2.72 10.94
C THR A 141 4.03 -1.38 11.68
N ILE A 142 3.02 -0.53 11.51
CA ILE A 142 2.91 0.74 12.24
C ILE A 142 2.88 0.48 13.75
N THR A 143 2.09 -0.48 14.20
CA THR A 143 2.01 -0.87 15.60
C THR A 143 3.36 -1.36 16.14
N ALA A 144 4.06 -2.22 15.39
CA ALA A 144 5.38 -2.73 15.76
C ALA A 144 6.41 -1.59 15.92
N MET A 145 6.36 -0.58 15.04
CA MET A 145 7.23 0.60 15.10
C MET A 145 6.89 1.51 16.28
N VAL A 146 5.61 1.77 16.53
CA VAL A 146 5.17 2.60 17.67
C VAL A 146 5.53 1.96 19.01
N LEU A 147 5.32 0.65 19.13
CA LEU A 147 5.65 -0.12 20.34
C LEU A 147 7.14 -0.48 20.44
N ARG A 148 7.95 -0.17 19.42
CA ARG A 148 9.38 -0.50 19.34
C ARG A 148 9.66 -1.97 19.66
N LEU A 149 8.95 -2.88 19.01
CA LEU A 149 9.10 -4.30 19.28
C LEU A 149 10.55 -4.78 19.09
N GLY A 150 11.11 -5.41 20.12
CA GLY A 150 12.47 -5.97 20.09
C GLY A 150 13.59 -4.98 20.44
N THR A 151 13.27 -3.86 21.12
CA THR A 151 14.25 -2.97 21.77
C THR A 151 14.30 -3.21 23.25
#